data_132e189975c7dae5d4a9a07af083499d
#
_entry.id   132e189975c7dae5d4a9a07af083499d
#
_cell.length_a   1.000
_cell.length_b   1.000
_cell.length_c   1.000
_cell.angle_alpha   90.00
_cell.angle_beta   90.00
_cell.angle_gamma   90.00
#
_symmetry.space_group_name_H-M   'P 1'
#
loop_
_entity.id
_entity.type
_entity.pdbx_description
1 polymer ?
#
loop_
_entity_poly.entity_id
_entity_poly.type
_entity_poly.pdbx_seq_one_letter_code
_entity_poly.pdbx_strand_id
1 'polypeptide(L)'
;MQCQLNLRHEGKYFDLRSIFDRLNQRYFRGRLRGYKVMWGRRRKHRPKDYFTFGTIQEEDRIIRINPLLDQPFVPLWFLQYVLYHEMLHSVVPEEIVSRGRRRIHTDEFNRRERKFRSYQRARRWEEANLARFLR
;
A
#
# COMPACT_ATOMS: atom_id res chain seq x y z
N MET A 1 10.98 -25.93 1.21
CA MET A 1 10.28 -25.78 -0.04
C MET A 1 10.34 -24.37 -0.51
N GLN A 2 10.96 -24.19 -1.65
CA GLN A 2 11.21 -22.85 -2.14
C GLN A 2 9.94 -22.10 -2.52
N CYS A 3 8.94 -22.81 -2.98
CA CYS A 3 7.70 -22.16 -3.40
C CYS A 3 7.01 -21.41 -2.27
N GLN A 4 7.24 -21.81 -1.02
CA GLN A 4 6.63 -21.12 0.12
C GLN A 4 7.15 -19.70 0.28
N LEU A 5 8.41 -19.46 -0.06
CA LEU A 5 8.98 -18.12 0.01
C LEU A 5 8.35 -17.19 -1.03
N ASN A 6 7.90 -17.76 -2.14
CA ASN A 6 7.30 -16.99 -3.22
C ASN A 6 5.83 -16.73 -3.02
N LEU A 7 5.22 -17.36 -2.01
CA LEU A 7 3.78 -17.24 -1.77
C LEU A 7 3.44 -16.20 -0.70
N ARG A 8 4.41 -15.39 -0.28
CA ARG A 8 4.14 -14.36 0.74
C ARG A 8 3.22 -13.26 0.23
N HIS A 9 3.02 -13.15 -1.08
CA HIS A 9 2.05 -12.24 -1.66
C HIS A 9 0.64 -12.83 -1.67
N GLU A 10 0.49 -14.14 -1.51
CA GLU A 10 -0.82 -14.76 -1.49
C GLU A 10 -1.42 -14.69 -0.10
N GLY A 11 -2.63 -14.14 -0.03
CA GLY A 11 -3.40 -14.11 1.19
C GLY A 11 -4.57 -15.06 1.11
N LYS A 12 -5.39 -15.03 2.15
CA LYS A 12 -6.60 -15.86 2.17
C LYS A 12 -7.64 -15.36 1.18
N TYR A 13 -7.74 -14.05 1.02
CA TYR A 13 -8.75 -13.43 0.15
C TYR A 13 -8.15 -12.69 -1.03
N PHE A 14 -6.91 -12.21 -0.91
CA PHE A 14 -6.30 -11.37 -1.94
C PHE A 14 -4.89 -11.81 -2.25
N ASP A 15 -4.54 -11.78 -3.54
CA ASP A 15 -3.18 -12.00 -4.01
C ASP A 15 -2.57 -10.65 -4.37
N LEU A 16 -1.60 -10.21 -3.58
CA LEU A 16 -0.99 -8.90 -3.77
C LEU A 16 -0.19 -8.80 -5.07
N ARG A 17 0.40 -9.92 -5.53
CA ARG A 17 1.21 -9.88 -6.75
C ARG A 17 0.36 -9.53 -7.97
N SER A 18 -0.80 -10.14 -8.08
CA SER A 18 -1.67 -9.86 -9.22
C SER A 18 -2.23 -8.45 -9.17
N ILE A 19 -2.54 -7.96 -7.96
CA ILE A 19 -3.01 -6.58 -7.81
C ILE A 19 -1.91 -5.60 -8.19
N PHE A 20 -0.70 -5.83 -7.70
CA PHE A 20 0.45 -5.00 -8.01
C PHE A 20 0.71 -4.95 -9.52
N ASP A 21 0.72 -6.10 -10.17
CA ASP A 21 1.03 -6.15 -11.59
C ASP A 21 0.02 -5.38 -12.43
N ARG A 22 -1.25 -5.46 -12.09
CA ARG A 22 -2.28 -4.70 -12.79
C ARG A 22 -2.13 -3.20 -12.58
N LEU A 23 -1.86 -2.78 -11.36
CA LEU A 23 -1.64 -1.37 -11.06
C LEU A 23 -0.41 -0.85 -11.78
N ASN A 24 0.64 -1.64 -11.81
CA ASN A 24 1.88 -1.28 -12.48
C ASN A 24 1.63 -1.02 -13.96
N GLN A 25 0.92 -1.91 -14.63
CA GLN A 25 0.60 -1.73 -16.04
C GLN A 25 -0.29 -0.51 -16.25
N ARG A 26 -1.31 -0.34 -15.45
CA ARG A 26 -2.30 0.70 -15.67
C ARG A 26 -1.79 2.10 -15.36
N TYR A 27 -1.07 2.26 -14.26
CA TYR A 27 -0.70 3.59 -13.75
C TYR A 27 0.77 3.91 -13.92
N PHE A 28 1.63 2.91 -14.11
CA PHE A 28 3.08 3.11 -14.15
C PHE A 28 3.72 2.56 -15.41
N ARG A 29 2.92 2.10 -16.36
CA ARG A 29 3.38 1.56 -17.65
C ARG A 29 4.38 0.42 -17.49
N GLY A 30 4.23 -0.37 -16.42
CA GLY A 30 5.13 -1.49 -16.17
C GLY A 30 6.52 -1.09 -15.71
N ARG A 31 6.73 0.15 -15.28
CA ARG A 31 8.07 0.66 -14.97
C ARG A 31 8.59 0.23 -13.61
N LEU A 32 7.72 -0.22 -12.71
CA LEU A 32 8.15 -0.67 -11.38
C LEU A 32 8.61 -2.10 -11.47
N ARG A 33 9.93 -2.29 -11.59
CA ARG A 33 10.52 -3.61 -11.80
C ARG A 33 11.31 -4.04 -10.59
N GLY A 34 11.32 -5.35 -10.33
CA GLY A 34 12.09 -5.91 -9.24
C GLY A 34 11.49 -5.70 -7.87
N TYR A 35 10.24 -5.27 -7.79
CA TYR A 35 9.57 -5.10 -6.51
C TYR A 35 9.01 -6.40 -6.00
N LYS A 36 9.21 -6.65 -4.72
CA LYS A 36 8.52 -7.71 -4.00
C LYS A 36 7.35 -7.09 -3.27
N VAL A 37 6.19 -7.70 -3.38
CA VAL A 37 5.03 -7.26 -2.65
C VAL A 37 4.57 -8.43 -1.79
N MET A 38 4.31 -8.14 -0.50
CA MET A 38 4.01 -9.21 0.44
C MET A 38 3.14 -8.69 1.57
N TRP A 39 2.44 -9.63 2.19
CA TRP A 39 1.74 -9.34 3.43
C TRP A 39 2.76 -9.19 4.54
N GLY A 40 2.53 -8.22 5.40
CA GLY A 40 3.38 -8.00 6.55
C GLY A 40 3.18 -9.07 7.62
N ARG A 41 3.92 -8.93 8.70
CA ARG A 41 3.82 -9.86 9.81
C ARG A 41 2.54 -9.58 10.60
N ARG A 42 1.82 -10.63 10.97
CA ARG A 42 0.68 -10.50 11.88
C ARG A 42 1.19 -10.13 13.26
N ARG A 43 0.54 -9.14 13.86
CA ARG A 43 0.87 -8.71 15.21
C ARG A 43 -0.12 -9.31 16.19
N LYS A 44 0.36 -9.52 17.42
CA LYS A 44 -0.45 -10.11 18.47
C LYS A 44 -1.62 -9.18 18.85
N HIS A 45 -1.36 -7.87 18.88
CA HIS A 45 -2.37 -6.89 19.26
C HIS A 45 -2.52 -5.82 18.19
N ARG A 46 -3.74 -5.31 18.06
CA ARG A 46 -4.01 -4.19 17.18
C ARG A 46 -3.53 -2.90 17.85
N PRO A 47 -3.10 -1.91 17.05
CA PRO A 47 -2.72 -0.62 17.61
C PRO A 47 -3.95 0.12 18.14
N LYS A 48 -3.72 1.07 19.07
CA LYS A 48 -4.79 1.84 19.67
C LYS A 48 -5.16 3.08 18.89
N ASP A 49 -4.16 3.83 18.46
CA ASP A 49 -4.35 5.20 18.01
C ASP A 49 -4.24 5.40 16.51
N TYR A 50 -3.46 4.59 15.83
CA TYR A 50 -3.28 4.72 14.41
C TYR A 50 -3.04 3.36 13.78
N PHE A 51 -3.30 3.28 12.48
CA PHE A 51 -3.15 2.03 11.75
C PHE A 51 -2.34 2.29 10.49
N THR A 52 -1.29 1.50 10.29
CA THR A 52 -0.47 1.57 9.10
C THR A 52 -0.95 0.52 8.11
N PHE A 53 -1.52 0.96 7.00
CA PHE A 53 -2.05 0.06 5.99
C PHE A 53 -0.95 -0.62 5.18
N GLY A 54 0.14 0.09 4.90
CA GLY A 54 1.23 -0.47 4.14
C GLY A 54 2.50 0.34 4.31
N THR A 55 3.62 -0.23 3.88
CA THR A 55 4.92 0.42 3.91
C THR A 55 5.70 0.05 2.66
N ILE A 56 6.67 0.89 2.30
CA ILE A 56 7.60 0.59 1.23
C ILE A 56 9.02 0.82 1.73
N GLN A 57 9.90 -0.14 1.42
CA GLN A 57 11.34 -0.01 1.61
C GLN A 57 11.97 0.08 0.22
N GLU A 58 12.26 1.29 -0.22
CA GLU A 58 12.70 1.50 -1.60
C GLU A 58 14.07 0.91 -1.88
N GLU A 59 14.96 0.92 -0.89
CA GLU A 59 16.31 0.37 -1.07
C GLU A 59 16.27 -1.10 -1.43
N ASP A 60 15.36 -1.84 -0.81
CA ASP A 60 15.21 -3.26 -1.05
C ASP A 60 14.09 -3.59 -2.03
N ARG A 61 13.36 -2.58 -2.47
CA ARG A 61 12.19 -2.72 -3.35
C ARG A 61 11.18 -3.70 -2.78
N ILE A 62 10.78 -3.45 -1.54
CA ILE A 62 9.80 -4.29 -0.86
C ILE A 62 8.62 -3.44 -0.42
N ILE A 63 7.42 -3.88 -0.80
CA ILE A 63 6.18 -3.30 -0.33
C ILE A 63 5.51 -4.32 0.57
N ARG A 64 5.16 -3.90 1.79
CA ARG A 64 4.44 -4.76 2.73
C ARG A 64 3.09 -4.16 3.03
N ILE A 65 2.06 -5.00 3.01
CA ILE A 65 0.69 -4.58 3.27
C ILE A 65 0.25 -5.25 4.57
N ASN A 66 -0.44 -4.47 5.41
CA ASN A 66 -0.89 -4.97 6.71
C ASN A 66 -1.83 -6.17 6.49
N PRO A 67 -1.54 -7.30 7.12
CA PRO A 67 -2.35 -8.51 6.91
C PRO A 67 -3.79 -8.38 7.40
N LEU A 68 -4.12 -7.39 8.23
CA LEU A 68 -5.50 -7.14 8.61
C LEU A 68 -6.36 -6.68 7.44
N LEU A 69 -5.74 -6.29 6.33
CA LEU A 69 -6.50 -5.98 5.11
C LEU A 69 -6.91 -7.22 4.33
N ASP A 70 -6.39 -8.38 4.69
CA ASP A 70 -6.73 -9.64 4.00
C ASP A 70 -7.99 -10.24 4.63
N GLN A 71 -9.11 -9.56 4.45
CA GLN A 71 -10.40 -9.94 5.01
C GLN A 71 -11.51 -9.68 4.02
N PRO A 72 -12.61 -10.46 4.10
CA PRO A 72 -13.67 -10.36 3.09
C PRO A 72 -14.43 -9.04 3.11
N PHE A 73 -14.43 -8.30 4.23
CA PHE A 73 -15.14 -7.04 4.26
C PHE A 73 -14.34 -5.89 3.61
N VAL A 74 -13.05 -6.11 3.35
CA VAL A 74 -12.21 -5.08 2.72
C VAL A 74 -12.43 -5.13 1.21
N PRO A 75 -12.89 -4.03 0.60
CA PRO A 75 -13.11 -4.04 -0.84
C PRO A 75 -11.79 -4.10 -1.61
N LEU A 76 -11.82 -4.78 -2.75
CA LEU A 76 -10.64 -4.85 -3.61
C LEU A 76 -10.13 -3.45 -4.00
N TRP A 77 -11.04 -2.54 -4.34
CA TRP A 77 -10.64 -1.20 -4.73
C TRP A 77 -9.96 -0.42 -3.60
N PHE A 78 -10.26 -0.74 -2.34
CA PHE A 78 -9.53 -0.12 -1.24
C PHE A 78 -8.11 -0.67 -1.14
N LEU A 79 -7.95 -1.98 -1.25
CA LEU A 79 -6.63 -2.60 -1.24
C LEU A 79 -5.80 -2.11 -2.42
N GLN A 80 -6.41 -1.94 -3.59
CA GLN A 80 -5.75 -1.35 -4.74
C GLN A 80 -5.27 0.07 -4.43
N TYR A 81 -6.09 0.85 -3.73
CA TYR A 81 -5.70 2.21 -3.34
C TYR A 81 -4.48 2.19 -2.42
N VAL A 82 -4.47 1.31 -1.42
CA VAL A 82 -3.33 1.21 -0.50
C VAL A 82 -2.06 0.86 -1.26
N LEU A 83 -2.13 -0.12 -2.13
CA LEU A 83 -0.97 -0.50 -2.95
C LEU A 83 -0.52 0.63 -3.86
N TYR A 84 -1.45 1.29 -4.52
CA TYR A 84 -1.11 2.42 -5.38
C TYR A 84 -0.39 3.53 -4.60
N HIS A 85 -0.85 3.81 -3.38
CA HIS A 85 -0.23 4.80 -2.51
C HIS A 85 1.25 4.46 -2.27
N GLU A 86 1.53 3.19 -1.91
CA GLU A 86 2.91 2.78 -1.68
C GLU A 86 3.73 2.80 -2.96
N MET A 87 3.14 2.39 -4.08
CA MET A 87 3.82 2.42 -5.36
C MET A 87 4.17 3.85 -5.80
N LEU A 88 3.33 4.82 -5.47
CA LEU A 88 3.62 6.23 -5.77
C LEU A 88 4.87 6.71 -5.06
N HIS A 89 5.14 6.23 -3.85
CA HIS A 89 6.35 6.62 -3.14
C HIS A 89 7.63 6.26 -3.92
N SER A 90 7.56 5.25 -4.78
CA SER A 90 8.72 4.85 -5.56
C SER A 90 9.02 5.78 -6.72
N VAL A 91 8.04 6.57 -7.17
CA VAL A 91 8.21 7.43 -8.34
C VAL A 91 8.11 8.92 -8.02
N VAL A 92 7.60 9.28 -6.84
CA VAL A 92 7.53 10.68 -6.43
C VAL A 92 8.51 10.88 -5.27
N PRO A 93 9.60 11.61 -5.50
CA PRO A 93 10.63 11.76 -4.48
C PRO A 93 10.16 12.64 -3.32
N GLU A 94 10.78 12.41 -2.16
CA GLU A 94 10.59 13.25 -1.01
C GLU A 94 11.15 14.65 -1.28
N GLU A 95 10.61 15.64 -0.54
CA GLU A 95 11.18 16.99 -0.54
C GLU A 95 11.85 17.24 0.79
N ILE A 96 13.01 17.92 0.74
CA ILE A 96 13.62 18.43 1.95
C ILE A 96 13.14 19.86 2.14
N VAL A 97 12.39 20.09 3.21
CA VAL A 97 11.89 21.40 3.57
C VAL A 97 12.81 22.01 4.63
N SER A 98 12.42 23.17 5.19
CA SER A 98 13.28 23.90 6.12
C SER A 98 13.79 23.01 7.26
N ARG A 99 15.04 23.24 7.70
CA ARG A 99 15.71 22.54 8.80
C ARG A 99 15.87 21.03 8.57
N GLY A 100 16.03 20.61 7.30
CA GLY A 100 16.29 19.22 6.99
C GLY A 100 15.11 18.28 7.17
N ARG A 101 13.92 18.79 7.45
CA ARG A 101 12.74 17.94 7.55
C ARG A 101 12.33 17.46 6.18
N ARG A 102 11.79 16.24 6.13
CA ARG A 102 11.35 15.63 4.89
C ARG A 102 9.84 15.71 4.77
N ARG A 103 9.38 15.94 3.55
CA ARG A 103 7.98 15.83 3.21
C ARG A 103 7.83 14.68 2.22
N ILE A 104 7.22 13.58 2.65
CA ILE A 104 7.04 12.42 1.80
C ILE A 104 5.75 12.49 0.99
N HIS A 105 4.70 13.09 1.54
CA HIS A 105 3.46 13.33 0.80
C HIS A 105 3.46 14.76 0.28
N THR A 106 4.23 14.97 -0.78
CA THR A 106 4.40 16.29 -1.40
C THR A 106 3.13 16.69 -2.15
N ASP A 107 3.08 17.94 -2.64
CA ASP A 107 1.97 18.38 -3.48
C ASP A 107 1.89 17.54 -4.75
N GLU A 108 3.03 17.16 -5.31
CA GLU A 108 3.07 16.28 -6.48
C GLU A 108 2.48 14.91 -6.13
N PHE A 109 2.88 14.34 -5.00
CA PHE A 109 2.34 13.05 -4.55
C PHE A 109 0.83 13.13 -4.41
N ASN A 110 0.35 14.15 -3.71
CA ASN A 110 -1.09 14.29 -3.46
C ASN A 110 -1.86 14.49 -4.76
N ARG A 111 -1.31 15.24 -5.70
CA ARG A 111 -1.95 15.45 -6.98
C ARG A 111 -2.08 14.13 -7.76
N ARG A 112 -1.02 13.34 -7.77
CA ARG A 112 -1.02 12.08 -8.48
C ARG A 112 -1.90 11.04 -7.78
N GLU A 113 -1.93 11.06 -6.45
CA GLU A 113 -2.78 10.14 -5.71
C GLU A 113 -4.26 10.35 -6.03
N ARG A 114 -4.67 11.62 -6.16
CA ARG A 114 -6.06 11.94 -6.47
C ARG A 114 -6.49 11.47 -7.86
N LYS A 115 -5.56 11.13 -8.72
CA LYS A 115 -5.88 10.59 -10.05
C LYS A 115 -6.23 9.11 -10.03
N PHE A 116 -6.02 8.44 -8.91
CA PHE A 116 -6.43 7.06 -8.79
C PHE A 116 -7.96 6.99 -8.93
N ARG A 117 -8.41 6.03 -9.76
CA ARG A 117 -9.83 5.95 -10.14
C ARG A 117 -10.79 5.93 -8.97
N SER A 118 -10.45 5.18 -7.93
CA SER A 118 -11.32 5.02 -6.76
C SER A 118 -10.88 5.86 -5.56
N TYR A 119 -10.14 6.93 -5.81
CA TYR A 119 -9.53 7.70 -4.73
C TYR A 119 -10.56 8.18 -3.71
N GLN A 120 -11.61 8.88 -4.16
CA GLN A 120 -12.58 9.46 -3.22
C GLN A 120 -13.33 8.36 -2.47
N ARG A 121 -13.72 7.29 -3.17
CA ARG A 121 -14.40 6.17 -2.53
C ARG A 121 -13.51 5.51 -1.49
N ALA A 122 -12.24 5.35 -1.81
CA ALA A 122 -11.28 4.75 -0.89
C ALA A 122 -11.08 5.61 0.35
N ARG A 123 -10.97 6.92 0.18
CA ARG A 123 -10.82 7.83 1.31
C ARG A 123 -12.03 7.78 2.23
N ARG A 124 -13.23 7.77 1.65
CA ARG A 124 -14.46 7.68 2.46
C ARG A 124 -14.55 6.35 3.19
N TRP A 125 -14.16 5.27 2.52
CA TRP A 125 -14.17 3.95 3.14
C TRP A 125 -13.19 3.91 4.31
N GLU A 126 -12.01 4.47 4.12
CA GLU A 126 -11.00 4.53 5.17
C GLU A 126 -11.55 5.23 6.42
N GLU A 127 -12.13 6.41 6.23
CA GLU A 127 -12.69 7.17 7.36
C GLU A 127 -13.80 6.39 8.07
N ALA A 128 -14.64 5.73 7.31
CA ALA A 128 -15.77 5.00 7.89
C ALA A 128 -15.35 3.72 8.60
N ASN A 129 -14.21 3.13 8.23
CA ASN A 129 -13.84 1.79 8.69
C ASN A 129 -12.55 1.74 9.51
N LEU A 130 -11.86 2.86 9.69
CA LEU A 130 -10.57 2.87 10.38
C LEU A 130 -10.67 2.22 11.77
N ALA A 131 -11.74 2.52 12.51
CA ALA A 131 -11.90 2.00 13.85
C ALA A 131 -11.95 0.47 13.90
N ARG A 132 -12.33 -0.18 12.79
CA ARG A 132 -12.40 -1.64 12.74
C ARG A 132 -11.02 -2.31 12.80
N PHE A 133 -9.96 -1.55 12.49
CA PHE A 133 -8.59 -2.05 12.52
C PHE A 133 -7.87 -1.68 13.82
N LEU A 134 -8.47 -0.83 14.62
CA LEU A 134 -7.88 -0.39 15.88
C LEU A 134 -8.42 -1.24 17.03
N ARG A 135 -7.67 -1.17 18.12
CA ARG A 135 -7.99 -1.89 19.34
C ARG A 135 -9.11 -1.23 20.15
#